data_f25984ea3c07c51dfb5df5c3adce4723
#
_entry.id   f25984ea3c07c51dfb5df5c3adce4723
#
_cell.length_a   1.000
_cell.length_b   1.000
_cell.length_c   1.000
_cell.angle_alpha   90.00
_cell.angle_beta   90.00
_cell.angle_gamma   90.00
#
_symmetry.space_group_name_H-M   'P 1'
#
loop_
_entity.id
_entity.type
_entity.pdbx_description
1 polymer ?
#
loop_
_entity_poly.entity_id
_entity_poly.type
_entity_poly.pdbx_seq_one_letter_code
_entity_poly.pdbx_strand_id
1 'polypeptide(L)'
;MRNITTFIKKYPLSLLCTIAIWALSLTPFFPETPLDNVEFADKWTHLVMYGGTCIVIWWEYLRSHSRPNATKLFWIAVVGMIVEGGVMELLQAYCTTTRSGEWLDFWADSIGVLLGTAAGIILLSVRRRNRRQEPPSPSAHRRA
;
A
#
# COMPACT_ATOMS: atom_id res chain seq x y z
N MET A 1 -20.57 -13.48 -6.47
CA MET A 1 -20.55 -12.87 -5.12
C MET A 1 -19.48 -13.49 -4.18
N ARG A 2 -19.29 -14.84 -4.16
CA ARG A 2 -18.31 -15.52 -3.28
C ARG A 2 -16.87 -14.99 -3.38
N ASN A 3 -16.43 -14.53 -4.56
CA ASN A 3 -15.07 -14.03 -4.77
C ASN A 3 -14.81 -12.67 -4.13
N ILE A 4 -15.79 -11.76 -4.16
CA ILE A 4 -15.65 -10.41 -3.59
C ILE A 4 -15.58 -10.47 -2.05
N THR A 5 -16.50 -11.22 -1.44
CA THR A 5 -16.51 -11.40 0.03
C THR A 5 -15.22 -12.05 0.52
N THR A 6 -14.67 -13.01 -0.22
CA THR A 6 -13.40 -13.65 0.09
C THR A 6 -12.24 -12.66 -0.05
N PHE A 7 -12.27 -11.79 -1.05
CA PHE A 7 -11.25 -10.75 -1.25
C PHE A 7 -11.26 -9.74 -0.11
N ILE A 8 -12.43 -9.22 0.26
CA ILE A 8 -12.58 -8.26 1.37
C ILE A 8 -12.08 -8.86 2.69
N LYS A 9 -12.44 -10.11 2.98
CA LYS A 9 -11.94 -10.80 4.20
C LYS A 9 -10.44 -11.05 4.19
N LYS A 10 -9.83 -11.10 3.02
CA LYS A 10 -8.40 -11.41 2.86
C LYS A 10 -7.52 -10.16 2.93
N TYR A 11 -8.06 -9.00 2.51
CA TYR A 11 -7.34 -7.73 2.39
C TYR A 11 -8.10 -6.55 3.02
N PRO A 12 -8.58 -6.68 4.26
CA PRO A 12 -9.44 -5.67 4.86
C PRO A 12 -8.70 -4.35 5.10
N LEU A 13 -7.43 -4.40 5.54
CA LEU A 13 -6.67 -3.19 5.84
C LEU A 13 -6.20 -2.47 4.57
N SER A 14 -5.77 -3.21 3.55
CA SER A 14 -5.43 -2.62 2.25
C SER A 14 -6.63 -1.88 1.67
N LEU A 15 -7.82 -2.49 1.72
CA LEU A 15 -9.04 -1.85 1.24
C LEU A 15 -9.39 -0.61 2.07
N LEU A 16 -9.27 -0.69 3.40
CA LEU A 16 -9.51 0.45 4.28
C LEU A 16 -8.54 1.60 3.99
N CYS A 17 -7.24 1.32 3.83
CA CYS A 17 -6.24 2.33 3.51
C CYS A 17 -6.52 2.99 2.15
N THR A 18 -6.84 2.22 1.12
CA THR A 18 -7.21 2.74 -0.21
C THR A 18 -8.44 3.65 -0.11
N ILE A 19 -9.51 3.21 0.58
CA ILE A 19 -10.69 4.03 0.79
C ILE A 19 -10.35 5.32 1.56
N ALA A 20 -9.47 5.24 2.56
CA ALA A 20 -9.03 6.40 3.32
C ALA A 20 -8.26 7.39 2.44
N ILE A 21 -7.35 6.93 1.56
CA ILE A 21 -6.67 7.78 0.58
C ILE A 21 -7.71 8.52 -0.26
N TRP A 22 -8.67 7.83 -0.85
CA TRP A 22 -9.70 8.43 -1.70
C TRP A 22 -10.55 9.46 -0.92
N ALA A 23 -11.00 9.09 0.28
CA ALA A 23 -11.79 9.97 1.12
C ALA A 23 -11.02 11.24 1.50
N LEU A 24 -9.78 11.10 1.96
CA LEU A 24 -8.94 12.21 2.38
C LEU A 24 -8.52 13.11 1.21
N SER A 25 -8.17 12.53 0.06
CA SER A 25 -7.72 13.28 -1.11
C SER A 25 -8.83 14.06 -1.82
N LEU A 26 -10.07 13.57 -1.78
CA LEU A 26 -11.21 14.21 -2.48
C LEU A 26 -12.12 15.02 -1.55
N THR A 27 -11.91 14.99 -0.23
CA THR A 27 -12.74 15.76 0.71
C THR A 27 -12.34 17.23 0.67
N PRO A 28 -13.29 18.16 0.44
CA PRO A 28 -13.02 19.61 0.35
C PRO A 28 -12.72 20.26 1.69
N PHE A 29 -12.98 19.56 2.80
CA PHE A 29 -12.85 20.09 4.16
C PHE A 29 -11.69 19.43 4.89
N PHE A 30 -10.52 20.07 4.84
CA PHE A 30 -9.54 19.91 5.91
C PHE A 30 -9.59 21.16 6.78
N PRO A 31 -9.88 21.03 8.09
CA PRO A 31 -9.67 22.13 9.01
C PRO A 31 -8.19 22.53 8.96
N GLU A 32 -7.93 23.83 8.95
CA GLU A 32 -6.57 24.36 9.06
C GLU A 32 -5.89 23.70 10.27
N THR A 33 -4.77 23.07 10.03
CA THR A 33 -3.99 22.41 11.08
C THR A 33 -2.71 23.20 11.35
N PRO A 34 -2.11 23.09 12.55
CA PRO A 34 -0.80 23.69 12.80
C PRO A 34 0.28 23.21 11.82
N LEU A 35 0.03 22.12 11.10
CA LEU A 35 0.93 21.54 10.10
C LEU A 35 0.89 22.29 8.77
N ASP A 36 -0.13 23.10 8.51
CA ASP A 36 -0.25 23.91 7.27
C ASP A 36 0.86 24.97 7.18
N ASN A 37 1.47 25.32 8.32
CA ASN A 37 2.62 26.19 8.39
C ASN A 37 3.98 25.48 8.21
N VAL A 38 3.96 24.13 8.06
CA VAL A 38 5.18 23.34 7.83
C VAL A 38 5.38 23.20 6.33
N GLU A 39 6.50 23.68 5.83
CA GLU A 39 6.85 23.56 4.43
C GLU A 39 6.82 22.09 3.98
N PHE A 40 6.13 21.81 2.87
CA PHE A 40 5.94 20.48 2.33
C PHE A 40 5.14 19.49 3.21
N ALA A 41 4.37 19.94 4.22
CA ALA A 41 3.56 19.03 5.05
C ALA A 41 2.62 18.16 4.23
N ASP A 42 2.03 18.71 3.19
CA ASP A 42 1.17 18.01 2.24
C ASP A 42 1.93 16.87 1.54
N LYS A 43 3.12 17.12 1.01
CA LYS A 43 3.98 16.12 0.35
C LYS A 43 4.40 14.98 1.30
N TRP A 44 4.69 15.31 2.56
CA TRP A 44 4.96 14.29 3.59
C TRP A 44 3.72 13.43 3.86
N THR A 45 2.54 14.03 3.88
CA THR A 45 1.28 13.30 4.06
C THR A 45 1.05 12.31 2.92
N HIS A 46 1.21 12.74 1.67
CA HIS A 46 1.15 11.88 0.49
C HIS A 46 2.13 10.71 0.58
N LEU A 47 3.40 11.00 0.83
CA LEU A 47 4.46 9.99 0.96
C LEU A 47 4.12 8.94 2.03
N VAL A 48 3.66 9.37 3.21
CA VAL A 48 3.33 8.46 4.32
C VAL A 48 2.07 7.64 4.01
N MET A 49 1.04 8.25 3.43
CA MET A 49 -0.20 7.56 3.08
C MET A 49 0.05 6.47 2.04
N TYR A 50 0.72 6.77 0.95
CA TYR A 50 1.00 5.81 -0.12
C TYR A 50 2.04 4.78 0.31
N GLY A 51 3.10 5.20 0.99
CA GLY A 51 4.12 4.29 1.52
C GLY A 51 3.55 3.32 2.57
N GLY A 52 2.77 3.83 3.51
CA GLY A 52 2.09 3.03 4.52
C GLY A 52 1.11 2.03 3.92
N THR A 53 0.28 2.46 2.96
CA THR A 53 -0.66 1.59 2.25
C THR A 53 0.08 0.50 1.48
N CYS A 54 1.18 0.83 0.81
CA CYS A 54 2.02 -0.15 0.11
C CYS A 54 2.57 -1.21 1.08
N ILE A 55 3.07 -0.82 2.26
CA ILE A 55 3.53 -1.76 3.31
C ILE A 55 2.38 -2.68 3.75
N VAL A 56 1.18 -2.15 3.95
CA VAL A 56 0.00 -2.93 4.34
C VAL A 56 -0.37 -3.94 3.27
N ILE A 57 -0.36 -3.56 1.98
CA ILE A 57 -0.61 -4.46 0.84
C ILE A 57 0.41 -5.61 0.84
N TRP A 58 1.70 -5.31 1.00
CA TRP A 58 2.75 -6.32 1.08
C TRP A 58 2.51 -7.27 2.25
N TRP A 59 2.25 -6.74 3.44
CA TRP A 59 2.03 -7.52 4.65
C TRP A 59 0.82 -8.45 4.53
N GLU A 60 -0.36 -7.93 4.10
CA GLU A 60 -1.56 -8.73 3.94
C GLU A 60 -1.41 -9.81 2.87
N TYR A 61 -0.76 -9.47 1.74
CA TYR A 61 -0.48 -10.45 0.71
C TYR A 61 0.43 -11.56 1.22
N LEU A 62 1.51 -11.21 1.89
CA LEU A 62 2.43 -12.18 2.47
C LEU A 62 1.75 -13.06 3.51
N ARG A 63 0.91 -12.49 4.38
CA ARG A 63 0.13 -13.23 5.37
C ARG A 63 -0.85 -14.21 4.72
N SER A 64 -1.46 -13.81 3.63
CA SER A 64 -2.55 -14.54 2.97
C SER A 64 -2.09 -15.64 2.01
N HIS A 65 -0.79 -15.72 1.67
CA HIS A 65 -0.26 -16.68 0.73
C HIS A 65 0.88 -17.50 1.32
N SER A 66 0.75 -18.82 1.26
CA SER A 66 1.83 -19.72 1.67
C SER A 66 3.04 -19.67 0.72
N ARG A 67 2.80 -19.47 -0.57
CA ARG A 67 3.82 -19.30 -1.61
C ARG A 67 3.58 -17.96 -2.33
N PRO A 68 4.08 -16.83 -1.81
CA PRO A 68 3.85 -15.53 -2.41
C PRO A 68 4.56 -15.39 -3.76
N ASN A 69 3.81 -14.90 -4.76
CA ASN A 69 4.37 -14.54 -6.06
C ASN A 69 4.81 -13.06 -6.00
N ALA A 70 6.12 -12.85 -5.93
CA ALA A 70 6.71 -11.52 -5.81
C ALA A 70 6.44 -10.64 -7.03
N THR A 71 6.43 -11.21 -8.24
CA THR A 71 6.14 -10.48 -9.48
C THR A 71 4.71 -9.95 -9.50
N LYS A 72 3.74 -10.81 -9.15
CA LYS A 72 2.33 -10.39 -9.07
C LYS A 72 2.15 -9.30 -8.02
N LEU A 73 2.80 -9.43 -6.87
CA LEU A 73 2.72 -8.45 -5.80
C LEU A 73 3.34 -7.11 -6.22
N PHE A 74 4.47 -7.15 -6.92
CA PHE A 74 5.10 -5.95 -7.49
C PHE A 74 4.13 -5.19 -8.41
N TRP A 75 3.49 -5.86 -9.35
CA TRP A 75 2.54 -5.20 -10.26
C TRP A 75 1.35 -4.59 -9.52
N ILE A 76 0.81 -5.28 -8.52
CA ILE A 76 -0.33 -4.77 -7.74
C ILE A 76 0.11 -3.62 -6.82
N ALA A 77 1.16 -3.81 -6.03
CA ALA A 77 1.55 -2.87 -4.99
C ALA A 77 2.35 -1.67 -5.52
N VAL A 78 3.11 -1.83 -6.60
CA VAL A 78 3.90 -0.72 -7.16
C VAL A 78 3.14 -0.05 -8.29
N VAL A 79 2.89 -0.78 -9.38
CA VAL A 79 2.27 -0.18 -10.57
C VAL A 79 0.85 0.25 -10.28
N GLY A 80 0.07 -0.58 -9.55
CA GLY A 80 -1.31 -0.23 -9.16
C GLY A 80 -1.37 1.05 -8.33
N MET A 81 -0.52 1.17 -7.31
CA MET A 81 -0.51 2.35 -6.43
C MET A 81 0.02 3.62 -7.13
N ILE A 82 1.03 3.51 -8.01
CA ILE A 82 1.52 4.66 -8.79
C ILE A 82 0.43 5.14 -9.77
N VAL A 83 -0.27 4.22 -10.43
CA VAL A 83 -1.39 4.56 -11.31
C VAL A 83 -2.53 5.20 -10.51
N GLU A 84 -2.83 4.67 -9.32
CA GLU A 84 -3.83 5.26 -8.41
C GLU A 84 -3.46 6.69 -8.03
N GLY A 85 -2.20 6.97 -7.66
CA GLY A 85 -1.71 8.33 -7.37
C GLY A 85 -1.91 9.27 -8.56
N GLY A 86 -1.50 8.85 -9.76
CA GLY A 86 -1.72 9.66 -10.97
C GLY A 86 -3.18 9.92 -11.27
N VAL A 87 -4.06 8.94 -11.08
CA VAL A 87 -5.52 9.14 -11.22
C VAL A 87 -6.04 10.11 -10.17
N MET A 88 -5.54 10.04 -8.94
CA MET A 88 -5.93 10.94 -7.86
C MET A 88 -5.59 12.41 -8.20
N GLU A 89 -4.37 12.67 -8.68
CA GLU A 89 -3.95 14.01 -9.11
C GLU A 89 -4.83 14.57 -10.25
N LEU A 90 -5.21 13.72 -11.22
CA LEU A 90 -6.14 14.10 -12.27
C LEU A 90 -7.53 14.42 -11.71
N LEU A 91 -8.03 13.62 -10.78
CA LEU A 91 -9.33 13.88 -10.14
C LEU A 91 -9.30 15.18 -9.33
N GLN A 92 -8.23 15.47 -8.60
CA GLN A 92 -8.05 16.72 -7.89
C GLN A 92 -8.02 17.91 -8.84
N ALA A 93 -7.26 17.81 -9.94
CA ALA A 93 -7.15 18.87 -10.93
C ALA A 93 -8.47 19.20 -11.66
N TYR A 94 -9.27 18.19 -11.96
CA TYR A 94 -10.44 18.37 -12.84
C TYR A 94 -11.79 18.22 -12.14
N CYS A 95 -11.85 17.55 -11.00
CA CYS A 95 -13.11 17.22 -10.31
C CYS A 95 -13.27 17.94 -8.97
N THR A 96 -12.26 18.67 -8.47
CA THR A 96 -12.37 19.45 -7.23
C THR A 96 -12.18 20.94 -7.51
N THR A 97 -12.81 21.78 -6.69
CA THR A 97 -12.66 23.25 -6.76
C THR A 97 -11.75 23.82 -5.68
N THR A 98 -11.37 22.97 -4.71
CA THR A 98 -10.62 23.35 -3.49
C THR A 98 -9.20 22.83 -3.48
N ARG A 99 -8.86 21.89 -4.37
CA ARG A 99 -7.52 21.32 -4.52
C ARG A 99 -7.06 21.42 -5.97
N SER A 100 -5.79 21.70 -6.14
CA SER A 100 -5.09 21.63 -7.43
C SER A 100 -4.31 20.32 -7.47
N GLY A 101 -4.40 19.59 -8.56
CA GLY A 101 -3.48 18.46 -8.79
C GLY A 101 -2.06 18.96 -8.96
N GLU A 102 -1.12 18.43 -8.21
CA GLU A 102 0.27 18.84 -8.22
C GLU A 102 1.21 17.69 -8.60
N TRP A 103 2.07 17.90 -9.57
CA TRP A 103 3.09 16.91 -9.95
C TRP A 103 4.01 16.51 -8.80
N LEU A 104 4.23 17.41 -7.82
CA LEU A 104 5.05 17.11 -6.65
C LEU A 104 4.37 16.08 -5.74
N ASP A 105 3.04 16.09 -5.64
CA ASP A 105 2.28 15.12 -4.85
C ASP A 105 2.35 13.74 -5.50
N PHE A 106 2.20 13.66 -6.82
CA PHE A 106 2.44 12.42 -7.57
C PHE A 106 3.85 11.85 -7.35
N TRP A 107 4.88 12.69 -7.29
CA TRP A 107 6.23 12.23 -6.99
C TRP A 107 6.37 11.78 -5.54
N ALA A 108 5.75 12.48 -4.58
CA ALA A 108 5.72 12.07 -3.18
C ALA A 108 5.05 10.70 -3.00
N ASP A 109 3.90 10.48 -3.66
CA ASP A 109 3.21 9.19 -3.71
C ASP A 109 4.11 8.08 -4.25
N SER A 110 4.74 8.33 -5.39
CA SER A 110 5.62 7.37 -6.05
C SER A 110 6.82 7.00 -5.19
N ILE A 111 7.47 7.98 -4.55
CA ILE A 111 8.57 7.74 -3.61
C ILE A 111 8.07 6.95 -2.39
N GLY A 112 6.91 7.30 -1.84
CA GLY A 112 6.27 6.56 -0.76
C GLY A 112 6.07 5.09 -1.12
N VAL A 113 5.51 4.81 -2.30
CA VAL A 113 5.30 3.45 -2.81
C VAL A 113 6.62 2.68 -2.95
N LEU A 114 7.68 3.31 -3.46
CA LEU A 114 8.99 2.67 -3.58
C LEU A 114 9.60 2.34 -2.22
N LEU A 115 9.52 3.24 -1.24
CA LEU A 115 9.97 3.02 0.13
C LEU A 115 9.16 1.90 0.81
N GLY A 116 7.83 1.92 0.65
CA GLY A 116 6.94 0.87 1.14
C GLY A 116 7.26 -0.50 0.51
N THR A 117 7.58 -0.52 -0.78
CA THR A 117 8.02 -1.73 -1.48
C THR A 117 9.35 -2.25 -0.94
N ALA A 118 10.32 -1.38 -0.68
CA ALA A 118 11.59 -1.79 -0.08
C ALA A 118 11.37 -2.47 1.28
N ALA A 119 10.51 -1.89 2.15
CA ALA A 119 10.11 -2.52 3.39
C ALA A 119 9.42 -3.87 3.18
N GLY A 120 8.53 -3.98 2.18
CA GLY A 120 7.85 -5.22 1.81
C GLY A 120 8.81 -6.32 1.35
N ILE A 121 9.84 -5.97 0.58
CA ILE A 121 10.90 -6.90 0.16
C ILE A 121 11.69 -7.40 1.36
N ILE A 122 11.98 -6.54 2.33
CA ILE A 122 12.64 -6.94 3.58
C ILE A 122 11.75 -7.95 4.33
N LEU A 123 10.45 -7.66 4.49
CA LEU A 123 9.50 -8.59 5.12
C LEU A 123 9.48 -9.96 4.42
N LEU A 124 9.45 -9.97 3.08
CA LEU A 124 9.51 -11.20 2.30
C LEU A 124 10.82 -11.97 2.56
N SER A 125 11.93 -11.27 2.63
CA SER A 125 13.26 -11.87 2.83
C SER A 125 13.37 -12.51 4.22
N VAL A 126 12.93 -11.80 5.26
CA VAL A 126 12.87 -12.31 6.64
C VAL A 126 11.99 -13.56 6.71
N ARG A 127 10.80 -13.51 6.10
CA ARG A 127 9.89 -14.65 6.08
C ARG A 127 10.49 -15.88 5.39
N ARG A 128 11.19 -15.67 4.26
CA ARG A 128 11.88 -16.77 3.54
C ARG A 128 12.99 -17.37 4.38
N ARG A 129 13.74 -16.55 5.10
CA ARG A 129 14.81 -16.99 6.01
C ARG A 129 14.26 -17.84 7.15
N ASN A 130 13.20 -17.37 7.83
CA ASN A 130 12.59 -18.08 8.93
C ASN A 130 12.05 -19.46 8.50
N ARG A 131 11.40 -19.54 7.33
CA ARG A 131 10.92 -20.82 6.78
C ARG A 131 12.01 -21.82 6.43
N ARG A 132 13.22 -21.36 6.10
CA ARG A 132 14.37 -22.24 5.84
C ARG A 132 14.97 -22.79 7.12
N GLN A 133 14.74 -22.14 8.25
CA GLN A 133 15.25 -22.54 9.56
C GLN A 133 14.27 -23.43 10.34
N GLU A 134 13.02 -23.56 9.89
CA GLU A 134 12.08 -24.49 10.50
C GLU A 134 12.56 -25.94 10.27
N PRO A 135 12.75 -26.74 11.34
CA PRO A 135 13.13 -28.12 11.21
C PRO A 135 12.05 -28.93 10.47
N PRO A 136 12.43 -30.00 9.73
CA PRO A 136 11.47 -30.83 9.03
C PRO A 136 10.45 -31.41 10.02
N SER A 137 9.16 -31.33 9.65
CA SER A 137 8.08 -31.76 10.53
C SER A 137 8.23 -33.26 10.88
N PRO A 138 7.96 -33.67 12.13
CA PRO A 138 8.11 -35.06 12.58
C PRO A 138 7.29 -36.10 11.78
N SER A 139 6.30 -35.64 11.00
CA SER A 139 5.46 -36.51 10.17
C SER A 139 6.17 -37.09 8.93
N ALA A 140 7.32 -36.55 8.54
CA ALA A 140 8.09 -37.06 7.41
C ALA A 140 8.73 -38.44 7.72
N HIS A 141 9.07 -38.72 8.99
CA HIS A 141 9.69 -39.97 9.41
C HIS A 141 8.71 -41.16 9.60
N ARG A 142 7.38 -40.95 9.52
CA ARG A 142 6.39 -42.06 9.68
C ARG A 142 5.97 -42.70 8.37
N ARG A 143 6.49 -42.26 7.22
CA ARG A 143 6.13 -42.80 5.90
C ARG A 143 7.31 -43.49 5.17
N ALA A 144 8.43 -43.66 5.84
CA ALA A 144 9.54 -44.50 5.42
C ALA A 144 9.56 -45.80 6.26
#